data_7fdf0724264dca1fcaa0d6c0e06136c1
#
_entry.id   7fdf0724264dca1fcaa0d6c0e06136c1
#
_cell.length_a   1.000
_cell.length_b   1.000
_cell.length_c   1.000
_cell.angle_alpha   90.00
_cell.angle_beta   90.00
_cell.angle_gamma   90.00
#
_symmetry.space_group_name_H-M   'P 1'
#
loop_
_entity.id
_entity.type
_entity.pdbx_description
1 polymer ?
#
loop_
_entity_poly.entity_id
_entity_poly.type
_entity_poly.pdbx_seq_one_letter_code
_entity_poly.pdbx_strand_id
1 'polypeptide(L)'
;FNVLTDFKGLKVAEFTQLRRELKEAGGELAVVKNTLLKLAAADSETAALEKFLVGPTAIVFGYKNPVEIAKIVSKYAKDKPDNFILKAGVLGHSVLTDKDVENLAKMPSREVLLAKLLGALQGVPTSLVSVLAGILRQLLYTLKAIEEKKAGEEGGE
;
A
#
# COMPACT_ATOMS: atom_id res chain seq x y z
N PHE A 1 -1.85 12.79 4.83
CA PHE A 1 -0.59 12.20 4.40
C PHE A 1 0.27 13.26 3.72
N ASN A 2 1.48 13.47 4.22
CA ASN A 2 2.40 14.48 3.70
C ASN A 2 3.73 13.80 3.39
N VAL A 3 4.32 14.09 2.21
CA VAL A 3 5.63 13.57 1.83
C VAL A 3 6.54 14.71 1.45
N LEU A 4 7.73 14.73 2.04
CA LEU A 4 8.80 15.65 1.69
C LEU A 4 9.69 15.02 0.62
N THR A 5 9.86 15.75 -0.47
CA THR A 5 10.69 15.33 -1.60
C THR A 5 11.70 16.42 -1.97
N ASP A 6 12.84 15.98 -2.46
CA ASP A 6 13.80 16.85 -3.15
C ASP A 6 13.48 16.85 -4.64
N PHE A 7 13.52 18.01 -5.29
CA PHE A 7 13.23 18.16 -6.72
C PHE A 7 14.42 18.72 -7.51
N LYS A 8 15.62 18.60 -6.97
CA LYS A 8 16.83 19.16 -7.57
C LYS A 8 17.12 18.53 -8.94
N GLY A 9 16.99 19.31 -10.01
CA GLY A 9 17.31 18.85 -11.37
C GLY A 9 16.14 18.36 -12.21
N LEU A 10 14.89 18.39 -11.70
CA LEU A 10 13.71 18.09 -12.49
C LEU A 10 13.42 19.19 -13.53
N LYS A 11 13.10 18.80 -14.75
CA LYS A 11 12.62 19.73 -15.79
C LYS A 11 11.20 20.20 -15.44
N VAL A 12 10.90 21.46 -15.83
CA VAL A 12 9.57 22.06 -15.56
C VAL A 12 8.42 21.24 -16.16
N ALA A 13 8.63 20.66 -17.33
CA ALA A 13 7.64 19.79 -17.97
C ALA A 13 7.30 18.56 -17.11
N GLU A 14 8.31 17.89 -16.56
CA GLU A 14 8.18 16.70 -15.72
C GLU A 14 7.50 17.03 -14.38
N PHE A 15 7.88 18.16 -13.79
CA PHE A 15 7.25 18.65 -12.57
C PHE A 15 5.76 18.99 -12.78
N THR A 16 5.43 19.53 -13.95
CA THR A 16 4.04 19.82 -14.32
C THR A 16 3.23 18.53 -14.54
N GLN A 17 3.85 17.53 -15.15
CA GLN A 17 3.22 16.22 -15.35
C GLN A 17 2.97 15.54 -14.00
N LEU A 18 3.97 15.49 -13.11
CA LEU A 18 3.84 14.95 -11.76
C LEU A 18 2.72 15.65 -10.97
N ARG A 19 2.66 16.98 -11.05
CA ARG A 19 1.59 17.75 -10.40
C ARG A 19 0.21 17.36 -10.92
N ARG A 20 0.09 17.10 -12.23
CA ARG A 20 -1.19 16.68 -12.82
C ARG A 20 -1.60 15.29 -12.37
N GLU A 21 -0.69 14.32 -12.39
CA GLU A 21 -0.95 12.96 -11.93
C GLU A 21 -1.32 12.93 -10.44
N LEU A 22 -0.63 13.69 -9.60
CA LEU A 22 -0.96 13.81 -8.18
C LEU A 22 -2.34 14.45 -7.96
N LYS A 23 -2.69 15.46 -8.75
CA LYS A 23 -4.00 16.12 -8.65
C LYS A 23 -5.14 15.17 -9.03
N GLU A 24 -4.95 14.33 -10.05
CA GLU A 24 -5.91 13.28 -10.44
C GLU A 24 -6.09 12.24 -9.33
N ALA A 25 -5.03 11.89 -8.59
CA ALA A 25 -5.08 11.00 -7.43
C ALA A 25 -5.60 11.67 -6.14
N GLY A 26 -6.00 12.95 -6.20
CA GLY A 26 -6.51 13.70 -5.04
C GLY A 26 -5.41 14.20 -4.11
N GLY A 27 -4.19 14.37 -4.61
CA GLY A 27 -3.07 15.00 -3.94
C GLY A 27 -2.71 16.36 -4.54
N GLU A 28 -1.84 17.07 -3.87
CA GLU A 28 -1.32 18.37 -4.29
C GLU A 28 0.20 18.42 -4.10
N LEU A 29 0.91 18.94 -5.10
CA LEU A 29 2.35 19.16 -5.03
C LEU A 29 2.64 20.66 -4.95
N ALA A 30 3.24 21.08 -3.83
CA ALA A 30 3.62 22.46 -3.60
C ALA A 30 5.12 22.57 -3.29
N VAL A 31 5.76 23.59 -3.84
CA VAL A 31 7.11 23.99 -3.45
C VAL A 31 7.00 25.07 -2.40
N VAL A 32 7.52 24.80 -1.22
CA VAL A 32 7.38 25.68 -0.05
C VAL A 32 8.75 26.02 0.52
N LYS A 33 8.90 27.22 1.01
CA LYS A 33 10.12 27.66 1.68
C LYS A 33 10.28 26.95 3.02
N ASN A 34 11.45 26.36 3.28
CA ASN A 34 11.72 25.56 4.50
C ASN A 34 11.44 26.33 5.81
N THR A 35 11.70 27.65 5.83
CA THR A 35 11.41 28.47 7.00
C THR A 35 9.91 28.54 7.32
N LEU A 36 9.05 28.62 6.31
CA LEU A 36 7.60 28.63 6.49
C LEU A 36 7.09 27.25 6.91
N LEU A 37 7.65 26.19 6.34
CA LEU A 37 7.34 24.81 6.76
C LEU A 37 7.71 24.57 8.22
N LYS A 38 8.86 25.06 8.68
CA LYS A 38 9.28 24.95 10.09
C LYS A 38 8.30 25.64 11.04
N LEU A 39 7.88 26.86 10.69
CA LEU A 39 6.89 27.59 11.49
C LEU A 39 5.54 26.87 11.54
N ALA A 40 5.08 26.35 10.40
CA ALA A 40 3.83 25.61 10.33
C ALA A 40 3.91 24.24 11.03
N ALA A 41 5.08 23.62 11.04
CA ALA A 41 5.31 22.33 11.68
C ALA A 41 5.45 22.44 13.21
N ALA A 42 5.91 23.58 13.73
CA ALA A 42 6.10 23.79 15.17
C ALA A 42 4.79 23.65 15.95
N ASP A 43 3.67 24.10 15.38
CA ASP A 43 2.34 24.03 15.99
C ASP A 43 1.56 22.75 15.66
N SER A 44 2.18 21.78 14.97
CA SER A 44 1.50 20.58 14.49
C SER A 44 2.32 19.30 14.73
N GLU A 45 1.65 18.15 14.60
CA GLU A 45 2.23 16.81 14.74
C GLU A 45 3.37 16.50 13.76
N THR A 46 3.63 17.40 12.83
CA THR A 46 4.69 17.32 11.82
C THR A 46 6.03 17.88 12.30
N ALA A 47 6.18 18.27 13.57
CA ALA A 47 7.45 18.77 14.15
C ALA A 47 8.63 17.78 13.94
N ALA A 48 8.35 16.50 13.89
CA ALA A 48 9.36 15.48 13.62
C ALA A 48 10.00 15.56 12.20
N LEU A 49 9.35 16.26 11.26
CA LEU A 49 9.89 16.53 9.93
C LEU A 49 10.95 17.63 9.89
N GLU A 50 11.10 18.41 10.95
CA GLU A 50 12.03 19.54 10.99
C GLU A 50 13.47 19.12 10.66
N LYS A 51 13.89 17.92 11.08
CA LYS A 51 15.20 17.35 10.82
C LYS A 51 15.48 17.09 9.34
N PHE A 52 14.43 16.91 8.54
CA PHE A 52 14.52 16.58 7.11
C PHE A 52 14.36 17.80 6.21
N LEU A 53 14.09 19.00 6.76
CA LEU A 53 13.92 20.24 6.03
C LEU A 53 15.28 20.90 5.65
N VAL A 54 16.12 20.16 4.92
CA VAL A 54 17.42 20.62 4.44
C VAL A 54 17.42 20.63 2.91
N GLY A 55 17.88 21.73 2.29
CA GLY A 55 17.96 21.89 0.82
C GLY A 55 16.62 22.20 0.14
N PRO A 56 16.52 22.07 -1.19
CA PRO A 56 15.29 22.31 -1.92
C PRO A 56 14.23 21.28 -1.49
N THR A 57 13.04 21.76 -1.15
CA THR A 57 12.00 20.91 -0.61
C THR A 57 10.68 21.18 -1.29
N ALA A 58 10.09 20.13 -1.85
CA ALA A 58 8.70 20.09 -2.26
C ALA A 58 7.92 19.20 -1.31
N ILE A 59 6.69 19.59 -1.03
CA ILE A 59 5.76 18.81 -0.21
C ILE A 59 4.62 18.31 -1.08
N VAL A 60 4.32 17.05 -0.92
CA VAL A 60 3.14 16.40 -1.51
C VAL A 60 2.10 16.22 -0.42
N PHE A 61 0.96 16.86 -0.57
CA PHE A 61 -0.20 16.70 0.30
C PHE A 61 -1.11 15.63 -0.24
N GLY A 62 -1.47 14.67 0.58
CA GLY A 62 -2.41 13.59 0.23
C GLY A 62 -3.67 13.68 1.07
N TYR A 63 -4.80 14.08 0.44
CA TYR A 63 -6.07 14.27 1.13
C TYR A 63 -6.95 13.01 1.18
N LYS A 64 -7.02 12.25 0.08
CA LYS A 64 -7.94 11.12 -0.04
C LYS A 64 -7.26 9.77 0.16
N ASN A 65 -6.39 9.38 -0.76
CA ASN A 65 -5.78 8.05 -0.82
C ASN A 65 -4.27 8.10 -0.66
N PRO A 66 -3.72 7.94 0.56
CA PRO A 66 -2.28 7.99 0.79
C PRO A 66 -1.51 6.93 -0.01
N VAL A 67 -2.13 5.76 -0.25
CA VAL A 67 -1.50 4.65 -0.99
C VAL A 67 -1.29 4.98 -2.47
N GLU A 68 -2.25 5.60 -3.14
CA GLU A 68 -2.14 5.98 -4.55
C GLU A 68 -1.07 7.05 -4.74
N ILE A 69 -1.05 8.04 -3.86
CA ILE A 69 -0.03 9.10 -3.85
C ILE A 69 1.35 8.51 -3.61
N ALA A 70 1.50 7.61 -2.64
CA ALA A 70 2.76 6.92 -2.38
C ALA A 70 3.23 6.10 -3.59
N LYS A 71 2.32 5.46 -4.35
CA LYS A 71 2.65 4.75 -5.59
C LYS A 71 3.20 5.67 -6.66
N ILE A 72 2.55 6.80 -6.91
CA ILE A 72 3.00 7.79 -7.90
C ILE A 72 4.37 8.33 -7.51
N VAL A 73 4.52 8.78 -6.26
CA VAL A 73 5.77 9.35 -5.74
C VAL A 73 6.92 8.32 -5.77
N SER A 74 6.67 7.08 -5.35
CA SER A 74 7.66 6.00 -5.38
C SER A 74 8.04 5.60 -6.80
N LYS A 75 7.11 5.62 -7.76
CA LYS A 75 7.38 5.38 -9.18
C LYS A 75 8.33 6.44 -9.74
N TYR A 76 8.04 7.71 -9.51
CA TYR A 76 8.90 8.81 -9.96
C TYR A 76 10.28 8.79 -9.30
N ALA A 77 10.36 8.42 -8.01
CA ALA A 77 11.64 8.27 -7.31
C ALA A 77 12.51 7.15 -7.91
N LYS A 78 11.88 6.06 -8.40
CA LYS A 78 12.60 4.97 -9.08
C LYS A 78 13.01 5.30 -10.50
N ASP A 79 12.16 6.02 -11.21
CA ASP A 79 12.43 6.41 -12.61
C ASP A 79 13.56 7.44 -12.68
N LYS A 80 13.74 8.27 -11.64
CA LYS A 80 14.72 9.36 -11.60
C LYS A 80 15.39 9.52 -10.24
N PRO A 81 16.23 8.57 -9.83
CA PRO A 81 16.84 8.55 -8.49
C PRO A 81 17.77 9.74 -8.24
N ASP A 82 18.38 10.31 -9.29
CA ASP A 82 19.31 11.44 -9.15
C ASP A 82 18.61 12.80 -8.96
N ASN A 83 17.38 12.93 -9.47
CA ASN A 83 16.67 14.21 -9.54
C ASN A 83 15.49 14.32 -8.56
N PHE A 84 14.99 13.18 -8.06
CA PHE A 84 13.83 13.14 -7.18
C PHE A 84 14.08 12.16 -6.03
N ILE A 85 14.38 12.71 -4.87
CA ILE A 85 14.71 11.95 -3.68
C ILE A 85 13.60 12.13 -2.64
N LEU A 86 13.12 11.02 -2.11
CA LEU A 86 12.22 11.01 -0.96
C LEU A 86 13.03 11.29 0.30
N LYS A 87 12.65 12.28 1.09
CA LYS A 87 13.31 12.62 2.36
C LYS A 87 12.64 11.96 3.55
N ALA A 88 11.36 12.18 3.67
CA ALA A 88 10.54 11.62 4.74
C ALA A 88 9.06 11.79 4.40
N GLY A 89 8.21 10.98 5.01
CA GLY A 89 6.76 11.15 4.95
C GLY A 89 6.16 11.22 6.36
N VAL A 90 4.94 11.71 6.45
CA VAL A 90 4.12 11.65 7.66
C VAL A 90 2.74 11.13 7.31
N LEU A 91 2.31 10.12 8.04
CA LEU A 91 0.97 9.57 7.98
C LEU A 91 0.32 9.67 9.36
N GLY A 92 -0.59 10.64 9.53
CA GLY A 92 -1.11 10.98 10.87
C GLY A 92 0.03 11.43 11.78
N HIS A 93 0.26 10.70 12.86
CA HIS A 93 1.31 10.97 13.85
C HIS A 93 2.64 10.23 13.59
N SER A 94 2.69 9.35 12.59
CA SER A 94 3.86 8.51 12.35
C SER A 94 4.75 9.09 11.26
N VAL A 95 6.04 9.22 11.56
CA VAL A 95 7.06 9.58 10.57
C VAL A 95 7.46 8.33 9.79
N LEU A 96 7.42 8.42 8.49
CA LEU A 96 7.77 7.37 7.55
C LEU A 96 9.14 7.66 6.95
N THR A 97 9.98 6.65 6.95
CA THR A 97 11.25 6.66 6.21
C THR A 97 11.01 6.32 4.72
N ASP A 98 12.03 6.47 3.89
CA ASP A 98 11.97 6.13 2.45
C ASP A 98 11.47 4.70 2.22
N LYS A 99 11.96 3.74 3.03
CA LYS A 99 11.56 2.34 2.96
C LYS A 99 10.09 2.12 3.30
N ASP A 100 9.57 2.88 4.26
CA ASP A 100 8.18 2.79 4.68
C ASP A 100 7.25 3.36 3.61
N VAL A 101 7.65 4.44 2.92
CA VAL A 101 6.92 4.98 1.77
C VAL A 101 6.90 3.98 0.61
N GLU A 102 8.02 3.28 0.35
CA GLU A 102 8.04 2.20 -0.64
C GLU A 102 7.14 1.02 -0.25
N ASN A 103 7.12 0.62 1.02
CA ASN A 103 6.22 -0.42 1.51
C ASN A 103 4.76 0.00 1.38
N LEU A 104 4.46 1.27 1.66
CA LEU A 104 3.13 1.87 1.50
C LEU A 104 2.70 1.84 0.02
N ALA A 105 3.62 2.11 -0.90
CA ALA A 105 3.37 2.02 -2.34
C ALA A 105 3.08 0.60 -2.83
N LYS A 106 3.57 -0.44 -2.15
CA LYS A 106 3.26 -1.85 -2.46
C LYS A 106 1.90 -2.31 -1.91
N MET A 107 1.30 -1.54 -1.01
CA MET A 107 0.02 -1.91 -0.40
C MET A 107 -1.12 -1.82 -1.41
N PRO A 108 -2.09 -2.75 -1.34
CA PRO A 108 -3.32 -2.65 -2.12
C PRO A 108 -4.23 -1.55 -1.57
N SER A 109 -5.32 -1.26 -2.30
CA SER A 109 -6.31 -0.26 -1.87
C SER A 109 -6.93 -0.60 -0.51
N ARG A 110 -7.50 0.41 0.15
CA ARG A 110 -8.18 0.25 1.45
C ARG A 110 -9.28 -0.83 1.41
N GLU A 111 -10.02 -0.90 0.31
CA GLU A 111 -11.09 -1.88 0.12
C GLU A 111 -10.54 -3.31 0.09
N VAL A 112 -9.44 -3.53 -0.62
CA VAL A 112 -8.77 -4.84 -0.68
C VAL A 112 -8.17 -5.22 0.67
N LEU A 113 -7.64 -4.25 1.44
CA LEU A 113 -7.14 -4.51 2.80
C LEU A 113 -8.27 -4.90 3.75
N LEU A 114 -9.41 -4.23 3.67
CA LEU A 114 -10.61 -4.59 4.44
C LEU A 114 -11.14 -5.97 4.04
N ALA A 115 -11.17 -6.29 2.76
CA ALA A 115 -11.56 -7.62 2.28
C ALA A 115 -10.62 -8.72 2.80
N LYS A 116 -9.31 -8.47 2.79
CA LYS A 116 -8.31 -9.40 3.37
C LYS A 116 -8.50 -9.57 4.88
N LEU A 117 -8.77 -8.49 5.61
CA LEU A 117 -9.05 -8.56 7.04
C LEU A 117 -10.30 -9.41 7.33
N LEU A 118 -11.39 -9.16 6.60
CA LEU A 118 -12.62 -9.95 6.72
C LEU A 118 -12.37 -11.44 6.39
N GLY A 119 -11.62 -11.71 5.31
CA GLY A 119 -11.24 -13.07 4.94
C GLY A 119 -10.42 -13.77 6.02
N ALA A 120 -9.48 -13.06 6.65
CA ALA A 120 -8.68 -13.59 7.74
C ALA A 120 -9.55 -13.90 8.99
N LEU A 121 -10.49 -13.02 9.33
CA LEU A 121 -11.42 -13.24 10.44
C LEU A 121 -12.37 -14.42 10.19
N GLN A 122 -12.84 -14.59 8.94
CA GLN A 122 -13.70 -15.71 8.54
C GLN A 122 -12.93 -17.02 8.34
N GLY A 123 -11.63 -16.94 8.10
CA GLY A 123 -10.77 -18.10 7.81
C GLY A 123 -10.75 -19.11 8.96
N VAL A 124 -10.67 -18.64 10.20
CA VAL A 124 -10.62 -19.53 11.39
C VAL A 124 -11.91 -20.34 11.54
N PRO A 125 -13.12 -19.76 11.58
CA PRO A 125 -14.36 -20.54 11.64
C PRO A 125 -14.54 -21.46 10.43
N THR A 126 -14.19 -20.97 9.24
CA THR A 126 -14.32 -21.75 7.99
C THR A 126 -13.40 -22.98 8.00
N SER A 127 -12.17 -22.84 8.48
CA SER A 127 -11.23 -23.96 8.60
C SER A 127 -11.75 -25.02 9.57
N LEU A 128 -12.31 -24.62 10.70
CA LEU A 128 -12.91 -25.52 11.66
C LEU A 128 -14.07 -26.33 11.04
N VAL A 129 -14.99 -25.63 10.37
CA VAL A 129 -16.12 -26.28 9.69
C VAL A 129 -15.63 -27.23 8.58
N SER A 130 -14.60 -26.82 7.82
CA SER A 130 -14.05 -27.66 6.75
C SER A 130 -13.41 -28.94 7.27
N VAL A 131 -12.72 -28.90 8.42
CA VAL A 131 -12.16 -30.09 9.07
C VAL A 131 -13.28 -31.03 9.56
N LEU A 132 -14.30 -30.50 10.24
CA LEU A 132 -15.44 -31.29 10.68
C LEU A 132 -16.20 -31.93 9.49
N ALA A 133 -16.45 -31.17 8.45
CA ALA A 133 -17.08 -31.67 7.22
C ALA A 133 -16.17 -32.64 6.45
N GLY A 134 -14.86 -32.50 6.58
CA GLY A 134 -13.85 -33.36 5.94
C GLY A 134 -13.95 -34.81 6.39
N ILE A 135 -14.20 -35.06 7.68
CA ILE A 135 -14.36 -36.40 8.23
C ILE A 135 -15.55 -37.12 7.57
N LEU A 136 -16.67 -36.43 7.44
CA LEU A 136 -17.87 -36.99 6.79
C LEU A 136 -17.65 -37.23 5.30
N ARG A 137 -16.98 -36.33 4.62
CA ARG A 137 -16.65 -36.46 3.19
C ARG A 137 -15.68 -37.62 2.95
N GLN A 138 -14.70 -37.81 3.81
CA GLN A 138 -13.76 -38.92 3.70
C GLN A 138 -14.46 -40.28 3.81
N LEU A 139 -15.43 -40.40 4.70
CA LEU A 139 -16.28 -41.60 4.80
C LEU A 139 -17.05 -41.85 3.50
N LEU A 140 -17.68 -40.80 2.93
CA LEU A 140 -18.41 -40.90 1.67
C LEU A 140 -17.51 -41.31 0.50
N TYR A 141 -16.30 -40.76 0.42
CA TYR A 141 -15.32 -41.12 -0.61
C TYR A 141 -14.87 -42.57 -0.49
N THR A 142 -14.65 -43.08 0.74
CA THR A 142 -14.28 -44.50 0.94
C THR A 142 -15.42 -45.43 0.54
N LEU A 143 -16.67 -45.10 0.91
CA LEU A 143 -17.83 -45.88 0.49
C LEU A 143 -17.99 -45.93 -1.02
N LYS A 144 -17.88 -44.76 -1.68
CA LYS A 144 -17.94 -44.66 -3.13
C LYS A 144 -16.83 -45.44 -3.83
N ALA A 145 -15.61 -45.40 -3.30
CA ALA A 145 -14.51 -46.18 -3.84
C ALA A 145 -14.71 -47.74 -3.70
N ILE A 146 -15.42 -48.17 -2.64
CA ILE A 146 -15.82 -49.56 -2.45
C ILE A 146 -16.90 -49.94 -3.47
N GLU A 147 -17.88 -49.07 -3.70
CA GLU A 147 -18.94 -49.28 -4.69
C GLU A 147 -18.36 -49.39 -6.12
N GLU A 148 -17.47 -48.48 -6.51
CA GLU A 148 -16.79 -48.48 -7.80
C GLU A 148 -15.92 -49.76 -8.01
N LYS A 149 -15.25 -50.25 -6.94
CA LYS A 149 -14.53 -51.51 -7.00
C LYS A 149 -15.46 -52.71 -7.20
N LYS A 150 -16.57 -52.80 -6.48
CA LYS A 150 -17.56 -53.85 -6.63
C LYS A 150 -18.20 -53.84 -8.02
N ALA A 151 -18.59 -52.66 -8.51
CA ALA A 151 -19.15 -52.52 -9.86
C ALA A 151 -18.12 -52.92 -10.97
N GLY A 152 -16.83 -52.69 -10.74
CA GLY A 152 -15.77 -53.12 -11.65
C GLY A 152 -15.49 -54.65 -11.62
N GLU A 153 -15.75 -55.31 -10.48
CA GLU A 153 -15.62 -56.79 -10.35
C GLU A 153 -16.83 -57.55 -10.91
N GLU A 154 -18.05 -56.95 -10.81
CA GLU A 154 -19.28 -57.55 -11.40
C GLU A 154 -19.41 -57.35 -12.92
N GLY A 155 -18.65 -56.41 -13.54
CA GLY A 155 -18.63 -56.20 -14.99
C GLY A 155 -17.56 -56.95 -15.75
N GLY A 156 -16.82 -57.85 -15.11
CA GLY A 156 -15.70 -58.61 -15.67
C GLY A 156 -15.96 -60.13 -15.81
N GLU A 157 -17.21 -60.62 -15.66
CA GLU A 157 -17.61 -61.99 -16.04
C GLU A 157 -18.34 -62.04 -17.37
#